data_6b1e5f6fc052a7ca9f11e8e3ef23c534
#
_entry.id   6b1e5f6fc052a7ca9f11e8e3ef23c534
#
_cell.length_a   1.000
_cell.length_b   1.000
_cell.length_c   1.000
_cell.angle_alpha   90.00
_cell.angle_beta   90.00
_cell.angle_gamma   90.00
#
_symmetry.space_group_name_H-M   'P 1'
#
loop_
_entity.id
_entity.type
_entity.pdbx_description
1 polymer ?
#
loop_
_entity_poly.entity_id
_entity_poly.type
_entity_poly.pdbx_seq_one_letter_code
_entity_poly.pdbx_strand_id
1 'polypeptide(L)'
;MAINRSAGRQTVSVAETQLARVAGDGCARHPHLNALLEASGPHTGRDLSDSVHLLCSIHGRHPGLIELALQRCASGPARSWLSRAAEAFERERLYLVRLTSAVGPLPSTPGAAETEGSLVAARHAL
;
A
#
# COMPACT_ATOMS: atom_id res chain seq x y z
N MET A 1 4.09 44.77 -34.51
CA MET A 1 5.03 43.84 -33.84
C MET A 1 4.23 43.00 -32.82
N ALA A 2 3.73 41.85 -33.23
CA ALA A 2 2.88 41.00 -32.41
C ALA A 2 3.75 39.99 -31.65
N ILE A 3 3.82 40.11 -30.33
CA ILE A 3 4.52 39.16 -29.46
C ILE A 3 3.61 37.98 -29.25
N ASN A 4 3.87 36.89 -29.99
CA ASN A 4 3.20 35.61 -29.83
C ASN A 4 3.75 34.94 -28.57
N ARG A 5 3.08 35.15 -27.42
CA ARG A 5 3.31 34.37 -26.21
C ARG A 5 2.56 33.05 -26.34
N SER A 6 3.16 32.07 -26.98
CA SER A 6 2.79 30.66 -26.82
C SER A 6 3.10 30.27 -25.38
N ALA A 7 2.10 30.41 -24.50
CA ALA A 7 2.12 29.78 -23.21
C ALA A 7 2.05 28.26 -23.44
N GLY A 8 3.21 27.62 -23.48
CA GLY A 8 3.32 26.17 -23.52
C GLY A 8 2.58 25.58 -22.31
N ARG A 9 1.40 25.03 -22.56
CA ARG A 9 0.66 24.23 -21.59
C ARG A 9 1.55 23.03 -21.26
N GLN A 10 2.28 23.11 -20.15
CA GLN A 10 2.99 21.93 -19.63
C GLN A 10 1.93 20.87 -19.31
N THR A 11 1.83 19.88 -20.17
CA THR A 11 1.01 18.70 -19.91
C THR A 11 1.73 17.85 -18.87
N VAL A 12 1.22 17.82 -17.65
CA VAL A 12 1.72 16.94 -16.59
C VAL A 12 1.55 15.50 -17.09
N SER A 13 2.61 14.70 -17.02
CA SER A 13 2.56 13.32 -17.47
C SER A 13 1.68 12.47 -16.54
N VAL A 14 1.15 11.36 -17.04
CA VAL A 14 0.39 10.40 -16.23
C VAL A 14 1.23 9.89 -15.06
N ALA A 15 2.51 9.63 -15.29
CA ALA A 15 3.44 9.20 -14.25
C ALA A 15 3.59 10.26 -13.14
N GLU A 16 3.79 11.53 -13.51
CA GLU A 16 3.88 12.62 -12.53
C GLU A 16 2.59 12.78 -11.72
N THR A 17 1.44 12.66 -12.37
CA THR A 17 0.13 12.69 -11.70
C THR A 17 0.00 11.55 -10.69
N GLN A 18 0.38 10.33 -11.06
CA GLN A 18 0.31 9.17 -10.16
C GLN A 18 1.31 9.29 -9.01
N LEU A 19 2.53 9.74 -9.27
CA LEU A 19 3.51 9.98 -8.21
C LEU A 19 3.05 11.05 -7.21
N ALA A 20 2.42 12.12 -7.69
CA ALA A 20 1.83 13.14 -6.83
C ALA A 20 0.70 12.57 -5.94
N ARG A 21 -0.15 11.70 -6.48
CA ARG A 21 -1.18 11.00 -5.71
C ARG A 21 -0.57 10.08 -4.65
N VAL A 22 0.42 9.28 -5.00
CA VAL A 22 1.11 8.41 -4.04
C VAL A 22 1.76 9.25 -2.93
N ALA A 23 2.34 10.41 -3.27
CA ALA A 23 2.94 11.31 -2.28
C ALA A 23 1.90 11.99 -1.37
N GLY A 24 0.72 12.35 -1.90
CA GLY A 24 -0.35 13.02 -1.15
C GLY A 24 -1.23 12.07 -0.34
N ASP A 25 -1.68 10.98 -0.98
CA ASP A 25 -2.70 10.09 -0.44
C ASP A 25 -2.13 8.74 0.03
N GLY A 26 -0.84 8.49 -0.22
CA GLY A 26 -0.18 7.25 0.15
C GLY A 26 0.06 7.10 1.64
N CYS A 27 0.14 5.87 2.11
CA CYS A 27 0.27 5.54 3.53
C CYS A 27 1.61 5.96 4.15
N ALA A 28 2.68 6.15 3.36
CA ALA A 28 4.01 6.48 3.87
C ALA A 28 4.10 7.81 4.65
N ARG A 29 3.18 8.74 4.40
CA ARG A 29 3.08 10.03 5.10
C ARG A 29 1.82 10.16 5.95
N HIS A 30 1.10 9.08 6.14
CA HIS A 30 -0.13 9.11 6.91
C HIS A 30 0.16 9.41 8.38
N PRO A 31 -0.60 10.32 9.03
CA PRO A 31 -0.37 10.69 10.43
C PRO A 31 -0.36 9.51 11.40
N HIS A 32 -1.16 8.48 11.14
CA HIS A 32 -1.18 7.26 11.93
C HIS A 32 0.16 6.52 11.93
N LEU A 33 0.83 6.43 10.78
CA LEU A 33 2.16 5.80 10.68
C LEU A 33 3.20 6.59 11.48
N ASN A 34 3.17 7.92 11.40
CA ASN A 34 4.06 8.77 12.19
C ASN A 34 3.82 8.60 13.69
N ALA A 35 2.56 8.56 14.13
CA ALA A 35 2.21 8.30 15.53
C ALA A 35 2.70 6.94 16.02
N LEU A 36 2.64 5.90 15.19
CA LEU A 36 3.21 4.58 15.51
C LEU A 36 4.73 4.63 15.66
N LEU A 37 5.43 5.31 14.76
CA LEU A 37 6.89 5.45 14.79
C LEU A 37 7.36 6.25 16.02
N GLU A 38 6.62 7.25 16.43
CA GLU A 38 6.90 8.06 17.60
C GLU A 38 6.47 7.38 18.91
N ALA A 39 5.79 6.23 18.83
CA ALA A 39 5.18 5.54 19.96
C ALA A 39 4.33 6.48 20.85
N SER A 40 3.70 7.47 20.21
CA SER A 40 2.91 8.50 20.87
C SER A 40 1.43 8.10 20.90
N GLY A 41 0.87 8.05 22.10
CA GLY A 41 -0.55 7.80 22.29
C GLY A 41 -0.87 6.66 23.25
N PRO A 42 -2.09 6.66 23.82
CA PRO A 42 -2.48 5.72 24.87
C PRO A 42 -2.73 4.29 24.32
N HIS A 43 -2.87 4.12 23.02
CA HIS A 43 -3.24 2.86 22.37
C HIS A 43 -2.17 2.32 21.44
N THR A 44 -0.93 2.77 21.56
CA THR A 44 0.19 2.43 20.64
C THR A 44 0.34 0.92 20.41
N GLY A 45 0.26 0.11 21.44
CA GLY A 45 0.38 -1.35 21.29
C GLY A 45 -0.75 -1.96 20.48
N ARG A 46 -1.98 -1.49 20.67
CA ARG A 46 -3.14 -1.92 19.89
C ARG A 46 -3.05 -1.44 18.45
N ASP A 47 -2.71 -0.18 18.23
CA ASP A 47 -2.58 0.42 16.90
C ASP A 47 -1.46 -0.25 16.10
N LEU A 48 -0.36 -0.64 16.77
CA LEU A 48 0.70 -1.42 16.17
C LEU A 48 0.20 -2.81 15.76
N SER A 49 -0.51 -3.50 16.64
CA SER A 49 -1.09 -4.81 16.35
C SER A 49 -2.05 -4.75 15.16
N ASP A 50 -2.97 -3.79 15.14
CA ASP A 50 -3.92 -3.58 14.04
C ASP A 50 -3.17 -3.32 12.72
N SER A 51 -2.14 -2.50 12.75
CA SER A 51 -1.33 -2.17 11.56
C SER A 51 -0.58 -3.38 11.01
N VAL A 52 0.00 -4.21 11.87
CA VAL A 52 0.67 -5.46 11.47
C VAL A 52 -0.33 -6.44 10.84
N HIS A 53 -1.49 -6.61 11.44
CA HIS A 53 -2.54 -7.48 10.91
C HIS A 53 -3.08 -6.97 9.57
N LEU A 54 -3.25 -5.65 9.41
CA LEU A 54 -3.64 -5.02 8.15
C LEU A 54 -2.62 -5.30 7.05
N LEU A 55 -1.35 -5.06 7.31
CA LEU A 55 -0.26 -5.34 6.36
C LEU A 55 -0.19 -6.82 5.99
N CYS A 56 -0.38 -7.70 6.97
CA CYS A 56 -0.43 -9.14 6.73
C CYS A 56 -1.65 -9.55 5.88
N SER A 57 -2.78 -8.89 6.05
CA SER A 57 -3.97 -9.13 5.22
C SER A 57 -3.75 -8.72 3.76
N ILE A 58 -2.97 -7.66 3.53
CA ILE A 58 -2.65 -7.17 2.18
C ILE A 58 -1.57 -8.03 1.52
N HIS A 59 -0.48 -8.31 2.22
CA HIS A 59 0.75 -8.88 1.67
C HIS A 59 1.09 -10.28 2.17
N GLY A 60 0.53 -10.70 3.30
CA GLY A 60 0.83 -11.99 3.94
C GLY A 60 0.13 -13.19 3.31
N ARG A 61 -0.90 -12.98 2.52
CA ARG A 61 -1.64 -14.03 1.80
C ARG A 61 -1.12 -14.18 0.38
N HIS A 62 -1.14 -15.40 -0.12
CA HIS A 62 -0.80 -15.69 -1.52
C HIS A 62 -2.06 -16.07 -2.33
N PRO A 63 -2.31 -15.48 -3.51
CA PRO A 63 -1.58 -14.36 -4.10
C PRO A 63 -1.86 -13.04 -3.36
N GLY A 64 -0.81 -12.24 -3.13
CA GLY A 64 -0.92 -10.87 -2.64
C GLY A 64 -1.29 -9.88 -3.75
N LEU A 65 -1.40 -8.60 -3.41
CA LEU A 65 -1.77 -7.56 -4.40
C LEU A 65 -0.76 -7.48 -5.56
N ILE A 66 0.53 -7.65 -5.29
CA ILE A 66 1.59 -7.58 -6.31
C ILE A 66 1.50 -8.77 -7.26
N GLU A 67 1.28 -9.97 -6.74
CA GLU A 67 1.11 -11.16 -7.55
C GLU A 67 -0.16 -11.08 -8.41
N LEU A 68 -1.26 -10.54 -7.86
CA LEU A 68 -2.49 -10.31 -8.64
C LEU A 68 -2.26 -9.31 -9.77
N ALA A 69 -1.56 -8.20 -9.49
CA ALA A 69 -1.20 -7.23 -10.51
C ALA A 69 -0.29 -7.86 -11.59
N LEU A 70 0.67 -8.69 -11.19
CA LEU A 70 1.56 -9.41 -12.10
C LEU A 70 0.79 -10.37 -13.03
N GLN A 71 -0.19 -11.10 -12.48
CA GLN A 71 -1.04 -12.00 -13.27
C GLN A 71 -1.84 -11.26 -14.34
N ARG A 72 -2.25 -10.02 -14.07
CA ARG A 72 -3.03 -9.17 -14.99
C ARG A 72 -2.17 -8.33 -15.94
N CYS A 73 -0.89 -8.19 -15.67
CA CYS A 73 0.03 -7.41 -16.51
C CYS A 73 0.51 -8.23 -17.71
N ALA A 74 0.14 -7.79 -18.92
CA ALA A 74 0.41 -8.55 -20.14
C ALA A 74 1.90 -8.67 -20.46
N SER A 75 2.63 -7.56 -20.52
CA SER A 75 4.06 -7.54 -20.89
C SER A 75 4.69 -6.17 -20.62
N GLY A 76 5.98 -6.06 -20.86
CA GLY A 76 6.73 -4.80 -20.83
C GLY A 76 7.42 -4.48 -19.51
N PRO A 77 7.92 -3.25 -19.35
CA PRO A 77 8.70 -2.83 -18.17
C PRO A 77 7.94 -2.97 -16.86
N ALA A 78 6.63 -2.73 -16.88
CA ALA A 78 5.78 -2.87 -15.70
C ALA A 78 5.75 -4.32 -15.20
N ARG A 79 5.65 -5.30 -16.12
CA ARG A 79 5.69 -6.72 -15.77
C ARG A 79 7.03 -7.11 -15.15
N SER A 80 8.14 -6.66 -15.74
CA SER A 80 9.48 -6.93 -15.21
C SER A 80 9.68 -6.33 -13.81
N TRP A 81 9.13 -5.14 -13.58
CA TRP A 81 9.14 -4.51 -12.26
C TRP A 81 8.29 -5.29 -11.25
N LEU A 82 7.06 -5.65 -11.61
CA LEU A 82 6.16 -6.43 -10.76
C LEU A 82 6.74 -7.81 -10.39
N SER A 83 7.43 -8.47 -11.33
CA SER A 83 8.09 -9.75 -11.08
C SER A 83 9.16 -9.61 -9.98
N ARG A 84 10.03 -8.60 -10.09
CA ARG A 84 11.03 -8.32 -9.06
C ARG A 84 10.42 -7.92 -7.72
N ALA A 85 9.34 -7.15 -7.76
CA ALA A 85 8.61 -6.77 -6.56
C ALA A 85 7.99 -8.01 -5.88
N ALA A 86 7.40 -8.94 -6.63
CA ALA A 86 6.84 -10.18 -6.10
C ALA A 86 7.91 -11.03 -5.40
N GLU A 87 9.08 -11.17 -5.99
CA GLU A 87 10.21 -11.89 -5.39
C GLU A 87 10.69 -11.23 -4.09
N ALA A 88 10.74 -9.90 -4.05
CA ALA A 88 11.10 -9.16 -2.83
C ALA A 88 10.05 -9.36 -1.73
N PHE A 89 8.76 -9.28 -2.07
CA PHE A 89 7.66 -9.47 -1.12
C PHE A 89 7.52 -10.90 -0.59
N GLU A 90 8.05 -11.90 -1.27
CA GLU A 90 8.07 -13.27 -0.73
C GLU A 90 8.85 -13.36 0.59
N ARG A 91 9.96 -12.66 0.70
CA ARG A 91 10.74 -12.55 1.94
C ARG A 91 10.04 -11.74 3.01
N GLU A 92 9.44 -10.64 2.61
CA GLU A 92 8.66 -9.77 3.51
C GLU A 92 7.41 -10.50 4.05
N ARG A 93 6.78 -11.35 3.26
CA ARG A 93 5.63 -12.15 3.68
C ARG A 93 5.96 -13.05 4.86
N LEU A 94 7.09 -13.74 4.83
CA LEU A 94 7.53 -14.57 5.96
C LEU A 94 7.77 -13.73 7.21
N TYR A 95 8.32 -12.55 7.05
CA TYR A 95 8.54 -11.62 8.15
C TYR A 95 7.21 -11.13 8.74
N LEU A 96 6.26 -10.72 7.90
CA LEU A 96 4.93 -10.29 8.33
C LEU A 96 4.18 -11.39 9.11
N VAL A 97 4.24 -12.64 8.66
CA VAL A 97 3.62 -13.76 9.37
C VAL A 97 4.23 -13.95 10.76
N ARG A 98 5.54 -13.77 10.90
CA ARG A 98 6.20 -13.81 12.21
C ARG A 98 5.79 -12.64 13.10
N LEU A 99 5.65 -11.44 12.54
CA LEU A 99 5.18 -10.26 13.27
C LEU A 99 3.76 -10.45 13.81
N THR A 100 2.85 -11.07 13.05
CA THR A 100 1.48 -11.33 13.55
C THR A 100 1.47 -12.21 14.78
N SER A 101 2.38 -13.18 14.87
CA SER A 101 2.54 -14.00 16.07
C SER A 101 3.08 -13.21 17.25
N ALA A 102 3.95 -12.23 17.00
CA ALA A 102 4.57 -11.43 18.04
C ALA A 102 3.63 -10.36 18.62
N VAL A 103 2.75 -9.77 17.79
CA VAL A 103 1.80 -8.74 18.24
C VAL A 103 0.51 -9.31 18.85
N GLY A 104 0.32 -10.61 18.80
CA GLY A 104 -0.83 -11.30 19.36
C GLY A 104 -2.05 -11.35 18.43
N PRO A 105 -3.20 -11.81 18.95
CA PRO A 105 -4.41 -11.99 18.15
C PRO A 105 -4.97 -10.64 17.67
N LEU A 106 -5.74 -10.71 16.57
CA LEU A 106 -6.43 -9.54 16.02
C LEU A 106 -7.37 -8.96 17.08
N PRO A 107 -7.24 -7.69 17.46
CA PRO A 107 -8.18 -7.07 18.37
C PRO A 107 -9.58 -7.02 17.76
N SER A 108 -10.60 -7.32 18.56
CA SER A 108 -12.00 -7.11 18.15
C SER A 108 -12.30 -5.62 18.17
N THR A 109 -12.13 -4.96 17.03
CA THR A 109 -12.41 -3.52 16.89
C THR A 109 -13.70 -3.29 16.11
N PRO A 110 -14.52 -2.30 16.51
CA PRO A 110 -15.56 -1.79 15.64
C PRO A 110 -14.96 -1.34 14.31
N GLY A 111 -15.57 -1.72 13.19
CA GLY A 111 -15.07 -1.39 11.85
C GLY A 111 -14.09 -2.42 11.22
N ALA A 112 -13.68 -3.46 11.93
CA ALA A 112 -12.82 -4.50 11.36
C ALA A 112 -13.44 -5.16 10.12
N ALA A 113 -14.75 -5.42 10.13
CA ALA A 113 -15.47 -5.98 9.00
C ALA A 113 -15.50 -5.02 7.78
N GLU A 114 -15.59 -3.73 8.01
CA GLU A 114 -15.55 -2.71 6.95
C GLU A 114 -14.15 -2.64 6.30
N THR A 115 -13.11 -2.68 7.11
CA THR A 115 -11.72 -2.74 6.64
C THR A 115 -11.47 -4.01 5.81
N GLU A 116 -11.94 -5.15 6.27
CA GLU A 116 -11.82 -6.41 5.55
C GLU A 116 -12.59 -6.36 4.22
N GLY A 117 -13.80 -5.80 4.20
CA GLY A 117 -14.59 -5.57 3.00
C GLY A 117 -13.86 -4.69 1.98
N SER A 118 -13.21 -3.62 2.43
CA SER A 118 -12.40 -2.73 1.58
C SER A 118 -11.20 -3.44 0.96
N LEU A 119 -10.52 -4.30 1.72
CA LEU A 119 -9.39 -5.11 1.22
C LEU A 119 -9.85 -6.14 0.18
N VAL A 120 -10.98 -6.80 0.42
CA VAL A 120 -11.58 -7.74 -0.54
C VAL A 120 -11.92 -6.99 -1.83
N ALA A 121 -12.56 -5.83 -1.74
CA ALA A 121 -12.89 -5.01 -2.91
C ALA A 121 -11.63 -4.57 -3.69
N ALA A 122 -10.58 -4.16 -3.01
CA ALA A 122 -9.30 -3.80 -3.63
C ALA A 122 -8.67 -4.98 -4.39
N ARG A 123 -8.73 -6.19 -3.84
CA ARG A 123 -8.23 -7.41 -4.50
C ARG A 123 -9.04 -7.79 -5.75
N HIS A 124 -10.33 -7.52 -5.74
CA HIS A 124 -11.20 -7.77 -6.91
C HIS A 124 -11.03 -6.72 -8.02
N ALA A 125 -10.60 -5.51 -7.67
CA ALA A 125 -10.37 -4.43 -8.62
C ALA A 125 -9.08 -4.61 -9.46
N LEU A 126 -8.15 -5.42 -8.99
CA LEU A 126 -6.91 -5.78 -9.69
C LEU A 126 -7.12 -6.94 -10.64
#